data_c416fc5a8b8f7f922b8fec2ed5fda77a
#
_entry.id   c416fc5a8b8f7f922b8fec2ed5fda77a
#
_cell.length_a   1.000
_cell.length_b   1.000
_cell.length_c   1.000
_cell.angle_alpha   90.00
_cell.angle_beta   90.00
_cell.angle_gamma   90.00
#
_symmetry.space_group_name_H-M   'P 1'
#
loop_
_entity.id
_entity.type
_entity.pdbx_description
1 polymer ?
#
loop_
_entity_poly.entity_id
_entity_poly.type
_entity_poly.pdbx_seq_one_letter_code
_entity_poly.pdbx_strand_id
1 'polypeptide(L)'
;MKRRAIGIYREPEFSPGKVEPDAAILNGVMAELAAHGIEIATVDAHAFAAGTEPVDAEIILAMCQSERALRRLAELEGGGAVAVNSALAIRNCYRDLLGAGLLRAGVPVPEGALMATAMPFDARLLARLDLDAGVFVKRGDLHALGADDVQHAMGRARVTDIVDGFGRRGIGAVYVQQAKPGHTVKFYGVSGAEYFNVVAQEGEVSEKVAHAISDAASTAAAALGLDAWGGDAVVDGDSFAIVDFNDWPSFGRVRTEAARAIARRAMKLLTRVRPAPAHP
;
A
#
# COMPACT_ATOMS: atom_id res chain seq x y z
N MET A 1 17.76 28.02 7.49
CA MET A 1 17.28 27.04 8.51
C MET A 1 17.61 25.65 8.02
N LYS A 2 17.90 24.69 8.93
CA LYS A 2 18.07 23.29 8.54
C LYS A 2 16.67 22.74 8.22
N ARG A 3 16.58 21.97 7.14
CA ARG A 3 15.33 21.26 6.79
C ARG A 3 15.06 20.17 7.80
N ARG A 4 13.79 19.90 8.07
CA ARG A 4 13.35 18.92 9.06
C ARG A 4 12.45 17.87 8.42
N ALA A 5 12.63 16.62 8.84
CA ALA A 5 11.75 15.52 8.50
C ALA A 5 11.26 14.81 9.76
N ILE A 6 10.05 14.27 9.70
CA ILE A 6 9.49 13.41 10.74
C ILE A 6 9.14 12.05 10.16
N GLY A 7 9.55 10.98 10.82
CA GLY A 7 9.15 9.61 10.55
C GLY A 7 8.00 9.19 11.47
N ILE A 8 6.88 8.76 10.89
CA ILE A 8 5.72 8.24 11.61
C ILE A 8 5.70 6.74 11.45
N TYR A 9 5.98 6.01 12.53
CA TYR A 9 5.93 4.55 12.51
C TYR A 9 4.49 4.07 12.35
N ARG A 10 4.33 2.90 11.70
CA ARG A 10 3.03 2.24 11.57
C ARG A 10 2.53 1.77 12.92
N GLU A 11 1.23 1.83 13.13
CA GLU A 11 0.59 1.26 14.29
C GLU A 11 0.86 -0.26 14.37
N PRO A 12 1.19 -0.83 15.54
CA PRO A 12 1.45 -2.27 15.68
C PRO A 12 0.30 -3.15 15.21
N GLU A 13 -0.93 -2.73 15.39
CA GLU A 13 -2.14 -3.44 14.95
C GLU A 13 -2.25 -3.55 13.42
N PHE A 14 -1.63 -2.63 12.67
CA PHE A 14 -1.55 -2.67 11.20
C PHE A 14 -0.26 -3.35 10.69
N SER A 15 0.60 -3.83 11.59
CA SER A 15 1.86 -4.51 11.27
C SER A 15 2.00 -5.87 11.97
N PRO A 16 1.00 -6.74 12.00
CA PRO A 16 1.08 -8.00 12.75
C PRO A 16 2.23 -8.86 12.22
N GLY A 17 3.19 -9.17 13.11
CA GLY A 17 4.40 -9.92 12.77
C GLY A 17 5.41 -9.18 11.87
N LYS A 18 5.22 -7.88 11.60
CA LYS A 18 6.09 -7.08 10.72
C LYS A 18 6.54 -5.74 11.32
N VAL A 19 6.31 -5.49 12.61
CA VAL A 19 6.66 -4.23 13.27
C VAL A 19 8.14 -3.89 13.08
N GLU A 20 9.04 -4.84 13.33
CA GLU A 20 10.48 -4.62 13.14
C GLU A 20 10.88 -4.43 11.66
N PRO A 21 10.42 -5.27 10.68
CA PRO A 21 10.70 -5.04 9.28
C PRO A 21 10.20 -3.69 8.75
N ASP A 22 9.03 -3.25 9.19
CA ASP A 22 8.43 -1.96 8.79
C ASP A 22 9.21 -0.79 9.43
N ALA A 23 9.56 -0.89 10.70
CA ALA A 23 10.43 0.11 11.33
C ALA A 23 11.81 0.19 10.65
N ALA A 24 12.36 -0.94 10.22
CA ALA A 24 13.68 -0.99 9.60
C ALA A 24 13.76 -0.24 8.26
N ILE A 25 12.73 -0.30 7.40
CA ILE A 25 12.74 0.50 6.17
C ILE A 25 12.62 2.00 6.49
N LEU A 26 11.75 2.39 7.40
CA LEU A 26 11.60 3.79 7.79
C LEU A 26 12.90 4.34 8.38
N ASN A 27 13.55 3.59 9.29
CA ASN A 27 14.84 3.94 9.86
C ASN A 27 15.92 4.10 8.79
N GLY A 28 15.94 3.22 7.78
CA GLY A 28 16.85 3.31 6.66
C GLY A 28 16.68 4.60 5.86
N VAL A 29 15.44 4.98 5.56
CA VAL A 29 15.13 6.25 4.85
C VAL A 29 15.55 7.45 5.70
N MET A 30 15.25 7.45 6.99
CA MET A 30 15.63 8.52 7.90
C MET A 30 17.16 8.68 8.00
N ALA A 31 17.90 7.57 8.06
CA ALA A 31 19.36 7.59 8.07
C ALA A 31 19.95 8.21 6.78
N GLU A 32 19.38 7.87 5.62
CA GLU A 32 19.79 8.46 4.34
C GLU A 32 19.50 9.97 4.30
N LEU A 33 18.33 10.42 4.77
CA LEU A 33 18.01 11.86 4.85
C LEU A 33 18.92 12.59 5.83
N ALA A 34 19.24 11.99 6.98
CA ALA A 34 20.17 12.56 7.97
C ALA A 34 21.57 12.72 7.39
N ALA A 35 22.05 11.75 6.59
CA ALA A 35 23.34 11.84 5.88
C ALA A 35 23.38 13.02 4.88
N HIS A 36 22.22 13.47 4.41
CA HIS A 36 22.07 14.67 3.56
C HIS A 36 21.82 15.96 4.38
N GLY A 37 22.01 15.94 5.70
CA GLY A 37 21.94 17.12 6.57
C GLY A 37 20.52 17.54 6.98
N ILE A 38 19.54 16.66 6.77
CA ILE A 38 18.16 16.86 7.24
C ILE A 38 18.06 16.46 8.70
N GLU A 39 17.46 17.30 9.53
CA GLU A 39 17.18 17.00 10.93
C GLU A 39 15.98 16.05 11.04
N ILE A 40 16.13 14.96 11.78
CA ILE A 40 15.14 13.88 11.87
C ILE A 40 14.49 13.85 13.23
N ALA A 41 13.16 13.85 13.26
CA ALA A 41 12.34 13.49 14.42
C ALA A 41 11.55 12.20 14.12
N THR A 42 11.09 11.54 15.18
CA THR A 42 10.26 10.33 15.06
C THR A 42 9.08 10.40 16.01
N VAL A 43 7.99 9.78 15.62
CA VAL A 43 6.78 9.66 16.44
C VAL A 43 6.07 8.34 16.12
N ASP A 44 5.46 7.71 17.11
CA ASP A 44 4.53 6.62 16.86
C ASP A 44 3.18 7.15 16.33
N ALA A 45 2.47 6.32 15.57
CA ALA A 45 1.24 6.77 14.92
C ALA A 45 0.12 7.13 15.91
N HIS A 46 0.05 6.51 17.09
CA HIS A 46 -0.97 6.84 18.09
C HIS A 46 -0.73 8.22 18.70
N ALA A 47 0.53 8.53 19.08
CA ALA A 47 0.90 9.85 19.57
C ALA A 47 0.70 10.91 18.46
N PHE A 48 1.10 10.59 17.23
CA PHE A 48 0.83 11.45 16.08
C PHE A 48 -0.68 11.70 15.90
N ALA A 49 -1.51 10.65 15.90
CA ALA A 49 -2.96 10.76 15.76
C ALA A 49 -3.62 11.53 16.91
N ALA A 50 -3.05 11.49 18.11
CA ALA A 50 -3.57 12.24 19.26
C ALA A 50 -3.50 13.76 19.08
N GLY A 51 -2.64 14.26 18.21
CA GLY A 51 -2.57 15.67 17.86
C GLY A 51 -1.97 16.59 18.93
N THR A 52 -1.20 16.04 19.86
CA THR A 52 -0.72 16.78 21.04
C THR A 52 0.53 17.60 20.79
N GLU A 53 1.34 17.23 19.79
CA GLU A 53 2.61 17.88 19.53
C GLU A 53 2.59 18.68 18.22
N PRO A 54 3.19 19.87 18.17
CA PRO A 54 3.39 20.59 16.92
C PRO A 54 4.32 19.78 15.99
N VAL A 55 3.93 19.67 14.73
CA VAL A 55 4.76 19.05 13.70
C VAL A 55 5.42 20.15 12.89
N ASP A 56 6.66 20.49 13.23
CA ASP A 56 7.49 21.41 12.46
C ASP A 56 8.42 20.61 11.55
N ALA A 57 7.88 20.08 10.46
CA ALA A 57 8.61 19.30 9.48
C ALA A 57 8.15 19.63 8.06
N GLU A 58 9.12 19.77 7.15
CA GLU A 58 8.89 19.98 5.72
C GLU A 58 8.60 18.64 5.01
N ILE A 59 9.17 17.53 5.54
CA ILE A 59 8.98 16.15 5.03
C ILE A 59 8.32 15.31 6.12
N ILE A 60 7.29 14.58 5.73
CA ILE A 60 6.64 13.57 6.56
C ILE A 60 6.81 12.20 5.88
N LEU A 61 7.51 11.29 6.53
CA LEU A 61 7.62 9.89 6.11
C LEU A 61 6.51 9.12 6.81
N ALA A 62 5.38 8.89 6.15
CA ALA A 62 4.16 8.41 6.78
C ALA A 62 3.95 6.91 6.54
N MET A 63 4.11 6.09 7.57
CA MET A 63 3.69 4.69 7.57
C MET A 63 2.38 4.46 8.33
N CYS A 64 1.81 5.49 8.96
CA CYS A 64 0.55 5.38 9.69
C CYS A 64 -0.62 5.03 8.77
N GLN A 65 -1.60 4.29 9.31
CA GLN A 65 -2.75 3.81 8.54
C GLN A 65 -4.12 4.06 9.19
N SER A 66 -4.18 4.45 10.48
CA SER A 66 -5.47 4.74 11.10
C SER A 66 -6.11 5.98 10.49
N GLU A 67 -7.44 5.98 10.36
CA GLU A 67 -8.18 7.15 9.82
C GLU A 67 -7.89 8.45 10.56
N ARG A 68 -7.63 8.36 11.87
CA ARG A 68 -7.31 9.53 12.68
C ARG A 68 -5.93 10.08 12.34
N ALA A 69 -4.94 9.21 12.16
CA ALA A 69 -3.61 9.61 11.72
C ALA A 69 -3.64 10.18 10.30
N LEU A 70 -4.39 9.55 9.39
CA LEU A 70 -4.52 10.03 8.01
C LEU A 70 -5.22 11.40 7.92
N ARG A 71 -6.23 11.67 8.75
CA ARG A 71 -6.84 13.01 8.80
C ARG A 71 -5.83 14.05 9.23
N ARG A 72 -5.05 13.79 10.28
CA ARG A 72 -4.01 14.71 10.72
C ARG A 72 -2.92 14.91 9.66
N LEU A 73 -2.51 13.83 8.99
CA LEU A 73 -1.56 13.90 7.89
C LEU A 73 -2.06 14.83 6.78
N ALA A 74 -3.34 14.68 6.38
CA ALA A 74 -3.95 15.54 5.37
C ALA A 74 -4.02 17.03 5.78
N GLU A 75 -4.23 17.32 7.06
CA GLU A 75 -4.18 18.68 7.59
C GLU A 75 -2.78 19.30 7.45
N LEU A 76 -1.72 18.53 7.75
CA LEU A 76 -0.34 18.99 7.60
C LEU A 76 0.05 19.18 6.13
N GLU A 77 -0.40 18.30 5.24
CA GLU A 77 -0.23 18.45 3.79
C GLU A 77 -0.92 19.72 3.29
N GLY A 78 -2.14 20.02 3.79
CA GLY A 78 -2.84 21.26 3.52
C GLY A 78 -2.09 22.52 4.00
N GLY A 79 -1.25 22.39 5.02
CA GLY A 79 -0.33 23.41 5.52
C GLY A 79 0.99 23.51 4.73
N GLY A 80 1.19 22.68 3.71
CA GLY A 80 2.36 22.72 2.82
C GLY A 80 3.47 21.71 3.14
N ALA A 81 3.28 20.80 4.09
CA ALA A 81 4.20 19.70 4.32
C ALA A 81 4.15 18.68 3.15
N VAL A 82 5.29 18.10 2.81
CA VAL A 82 5.40 17.05 1.80
C VAL A 82 5.36 15.69 2.49
N ALA A 83 4.37 14.87 2.18
CA ALA A 83 4.27 13.52 2.72
C ALA A 83 4.71 12.46 1.69
N VAL A 84 5.40 11.43 2.17
CA VAL A 84 5.71 10.19 1.47
C VAL A 84 5.23 9.02 2.34
N ASN A 85 4.11 8.34 2.03
CA ASN A 85 3.11 8.67 1.02
C ASN A 85 2.11 9.72 1.58
N SER A 86 1.35 10.35 0.70
CA SER A 86 0.27 11.24 1.10
C SER A 86 -0.88 10.50 1.79
N ALA A 87 -1.65 11.20 2.61
CA ALA A 87 -2.82 10.63 3.27
C ALA A 87 -3.82 10.01 2.28
N LEU A 88 -4.06 10.69 1.16
CA LEU A 88 -4.93 10.20 0.10
C LEU A 88 -4.36 8.94 -0.56
N ALA A 89 -3.06 8.90 -0.84
CA ALA A 89 -2.41 7.75 -1.45
C ALA A 89 -2.49 6.51 -0.55
N ILE A 90 -2.24 6.67 0.76
CA ILE A 90 -2.40 5.60 1.76
C ILE A 90 -3.85 5.11 1.77
N ARG A 91 -4.84 6.01 1.79
CA ARG A 91 -6.27 5.66 1.79
C ARG A 91 -6.68 4.94 0.50
N ASN A 92 -6.10 5.28 -0.65
CA ASN A 92 -6.33 4.60 -1.92
C ASN A 92 -5.86 3.13 -1.93
N CYS A 93 -4.98 2.73 -1.01
CA CYS A 93 -4.56 1.35 -0.81
C CYS A 93 -5.52 0.53 0.07
N TYR A 94 -6.52 1.16 0.68
CA TYR A 94 -7.57 0.42 1.39
C TYR A 94 -8.39 -0.38 0.39
N ARG A 95 -8.73 -1.60 0.74
CA ARG A 95 -9.27 -2.58 -0.22
C ARG A 95 -10.62 -2.18 -0.80
N ASP A 96 -11.41 -1.38 -0.09
CA ASP A 96 -12.66 -0.79 -0.58
C ASP A 96 -12.46 0.18 -1.76
N LEU A 97 -11.29 0.80 -1.87
CA LEU A 97 -10.93 1.72 -2.96
C LEU A 97 -9.96 1.12 -3.98
N LEU A 98 -9.05 0.25 -3.52
CA LEU A 98 -7.94 -0.27 -4.31
C LEU A 98 -8.40 -0.95 -5.61
N GLY A 99 -9.35 -1.89 -5.50
CA GLY A 99 -9.83 -2.64 -6.67
C GLY A 99 -10.37 -1.73 -7.79
N ALA A 100 -11.20 -0.76 -7.42
CA ALA A 100 -11.72 0.21 -8.38
C ALA A 100 -10.62 1.16 -8.91
N GLY A 101 -9.64 1.52 -8.09
CA GLY A 101 -8.48 2.31 -8.49
C GLY A 101 -7.65 1.61 -9.56
N LEU A 102 -7.30 0.36 -9.33
CA LEU A 102 -6.52 -0.46 -10.28
C LEU A 102 -7.28 -0.70 -11.59
N LEU A 103 -8.58 -0.98 -11.53
CA LEU A 103 -9.41 -1.13 -12.73
C LEU A 103 -9.45 0.16 -13.57
N ARG A 104 -9.64 1.31 -12.93
CA ARG A 104 -9.61 2.61 -13.63
C ARG A 104 -8.25 2.93 -14.24
N ALA A 105 -7.18 2.47 -13.63
CA ALA A 105 -5.82 2.61 -14.16
C ALA A 105 -5.57 1.70 -15.38
N GLY A 106 -6.47 0.76 -15.68
CA GLY A 106 -6.35 -0.17 -16.82
C GLY A 106 -5.24 -1.20 -16.66
N VAL A 107 -4.80 -1.47 -15.43
CA VAL A 107 -3.76 -2.48 -15.17
C VAL A 107 -4.34 -3.88 -15.10
N PRO A 108 -3.59 -4.94 -15.46
CA PRO A 108 -4.05 -6.31 -15.38
C PRO A 108 -4.33 -6.70 -13.90
N VAL A 109 -5.60 -6.90 -13.58
CA VAL A 109 -6.06 -7.38 -12.26
C VAL A 109 -7.05 -8.52 -12.45
N PRO A 110 -7.15 -9.46 -11.52
CA PRO A 110 -8.23 -10.46 -11.57
C PRO A 110 -9.59 -9.79 -11.39
N GLU A 111 -10.61 -10.37 -12.00
CA GLU A 111 -11.99 -9.99 -11.71
C GLU A 111 -12.25 -10.05 -10.20
N GLY A 112 -13.01 -9.08 -9.68
CA GLY A 112 -13.32 -9.01 -8.26
C GLY A 112 -14.54 -8.15 -7.98
N ALA A 113 -15.12 -8.35 -6.79
CA ALA A 113 -16.28 -7.60 -6.32
C ALA A 113 -16.17 -7.29 -4.83
N LEU A 114 -16.52 -6.07 -4.44
CA LEU A 114 -16.69 -5.68 -3.04
C LEU A 114 -18.14 -5.99 -2.60
N MET A 115 -18.29 -6.68 -1.48
CA MET A 115 -19.58 -7.06 -0.91
C MET A 115 -19.68 -6.63 0.54
N ALA A 116 -20.85 -6.14 0.97
CA ALA A 116 -21.15 -5.96 2.38
C ALA A 116 -21.44 -7.32 3.05
N THR A 117 -20.88 -7.55 4.24
CA THR A 117 -21.07 -8.79 4.99
C THR A 117 -22.45 -8.87 5.67
N ALA A 118 -23.08 -7.73 5.92
CA ALA A 118 -24.43 -7.64 6.52
C ALA A 118 -25.57 -7.86 5.51
N MET A 119 -25.27 -7.93 4.22
CA MET A 119 -26.26 -8.14 3.17
C MET A 119 -26.34 -9.63 2.80
N PRO A 120 -27.51 -10.13 2.39
CA PRO A 120 -27.59 -11.46 1.80
C PRO A 120 -26.61 -11.59 0.65
N PHE A 121 -26.05 -12.79 0.48
CA PHE A 121 -25.13 -13.10 -0.59
C PHE A 121 -25.70 -12.68 -1.96
N ASP A 122 -25.15 -11.61 -2.53
CA ASP A 122 -25.61 -11.11 -3.82
C ASP A 122 -24.90 -11.83 -4.97
N ALA A 123 -25.61 -12.81 -5.55
CA ALA A 123 -25.12 -13.57 -6.70
C ALA A 123 -24.85 -12.69 -7.93
N ARG A 124 -25.47 -11.50 -8.04
CA ARG A 124 -25.28 -10.60 -9.19
C ARG A 124 -23.92 -9.91 -9.13
N LEU A 125 -23.45 -9.55 -7.93
CA LEU A 125 -22.09 -8.99 -7.74
C LEU A 125 -21.02 -9.99 -8.12
N LEU A 126 -21.28 -11.29 -7.94
CA LEU A 126 -20.35 -12.37 -8.21
C LEU A 126 -20.59 -13.05 -9.57
N ALA A 127 -21.52 -12.55 -10.38
CA ALA A 127 -21.88 -13.18 -11.68
C ALA A 127 -20.72 -13.25 -12.70
N ARG A 128 -19.65 -12.46 -12.48
CA ARG A 128 -18.44 -12.50 -13.31
C ARG A 128 -17.37 -13.43 -12.78
N LEU A 129 -17.56 -14.00 -11.58
CA LEU A 129 -16.59 -14.86 -10.92
C LEU A 129 -16.98 -16.32 -11.10
N ASP A 130 -16.01 -17.14 -11.45
CA ASP A 130 -16.15 -18.60 -11.41
C ASP A 130 -15.78 -19.09 -10.01
N LEU A 131 -16.80 -19.27 -9.17
CA LEU A 131 -16.61 -19.70 -7.79
C LEU A 131 -16.11 -21.16 -7.70
N ASP A 132 -16.38 -21.99 -8.71
CA ASP A 132 -15.95 -23.38 -8.75
C ASP A 132 -14.49 -23.50 -9.19
N ALA A 133 -13.99 -22.57 -10.01
CA ALA A 133 -12.57 -22.45 -10.31
C ALA A 133 -11.74 -21.86 -9.14
N GLY A 134 -12.40 -21.31 -8.12
CA GLY A 134 -11.78 -20.78 -6.92
C GLY A 134 -11.65 -19.26 -6.88
N VAL A 135 -11.83 -18.73 -5.69
CA VAL A 135 -11.70 -17.29 -5.39
C VAL A 135 -10.94 -17.07 -4.09
N PHE A 136 -10.36 -15.89 -3.93
CA PHE A 136 -9.89 -15.38 -2.65
C PHE A 136 -10.93 -14.44 -2.06
N VAL A 137 -11.37 -14.71 -0.83
CA VAL A 137 -12.21 -13.82 -0.04
C VAL A 137 -11.30 -13.09 0.93
N LYS A 138 -11.23 -11.78 0.78
CA LYS A 138 -10.32 -10.90 1.53
C LYS A 138 -11.14 -9.93 2.38
N ARG A 139 -10.67 -9.55 3.57
CA ARG A 139 -11.32 -8.43 4.29
C ARG A 139 -11.39 -7.21 3.37
N GLY A 140 -12.49 -6.45 3.40
CA GLY A 140 -12.77 -5.43 2.40
C GLY A 140 -12.50 -3.98 2.82
N ASP A 141 -12.17 -3.75 4.09
CA ASP A 141 -11.92 -2.42 4.66
C ASP A 141 -10.44 -2.01 4.58
N LEU A 142 -9.53 -2.91 4.94
CA LEU A 142 -8.09 -2.66 5.05
C LEU A 142 -7.30 -3.75 4.30
N HIS A 143 -5.97 -3.64 4.30
CA HIS A 143 -5.11 -4.76 3.94
C HIS A 143 -5.22 -5.90 4.99
N ALA A 144 -4.65 -7.07 4.70
CA ALA A 144 -4.69 -8.20 5.62
C ALA A 144 -3.90 -7.89 6.90
N LEU A 145 -4.56 -8.03 8.05
CA LEU A 145 -3.97 -7.91 9.38
C LEU A 145 -3.63 -9.28 10.00
N GLY A 146 -4.06 -10.35 9.39
CA GLY A 146 -3.79 -11.72 9.85
C GLY A 146 -4.04 -12.76 8.76
N ALA A 147 -3.68 -14.00 9.04
CA ALA A 147 -3.83 -15.10 8.09
C ALA A 147 -5.30 -15.31 7.66
N ASP A 148 -6.24 -15.08 8.59
CA ASP A 148 -7.68 -15.27 8.34
C ASP A 148 -8.32 -14.12 7.54
N ASP A 149 -7.54 -13.10 7.18
CA ASP A 149 -8.05 -11.95 6.41
C ASP A 149 -7.97 -12.16 4.90
N VAL A 150 -7.37 -13.27 4.46
CA VAL A 150 -7.33 -13.72 3.07
C VAL A 150 -7.54 -15.23 3.04
N GLN A 151 -8.67 -15.68 2.54
CA GLN A 151 -9.03 -17.09 2.52
C GLN A 151 -9.35 -17.54 1.09
N HIS A 152 -8.80 -18.67 0.67
CA HIS A 152 -9.18 -19.32 -0.57
C HIS A 152 -10.48 -20.12 -0.38
N ALA A 153 -11.36 -20.05 -1.36
CA ALA A 153 -12.66 -20.73 -1.36
C ALA A 153 -12.98 -21.28 -2.75
N MET A 154 -13.63 -22.43 -2.79
CA MET A 154 -14.25 -23.00 -3.98
C MET A 154 -15.72 -23.28 -3.68
N GLY A 155 -16.57 -22.96 -4.65
CA GLY A 155 -18.00 -23.12 -4.55
C GLY A 155 -18.71 -22.08 -3.67
N ARG A 156 -19.98 -21.83 -4.00
CA ARG A 156 -20.81 -20.80 -3.37
C ARG A 156 -20.95 -20.98 -1.86
N ALA A 157 -21.18 -22.20 -1.39
CA ALA A 157 -21.38 -22.47 0.03
C ALA A 157 -20.17 -22.04 0.87
N ARG A 158 -18.97 -22.40 0.44
CA ARG A 158 -17.73 -22.03 1.13
C ARG A 158 -17.49 -20.53 1.13
N VAL A 159 -17.75 -19.85 0.02
CA VAL A 159 -17.65 -18.37 -0.05
C VAL A 159 -18.63 -17.73 0.94
N THR A 160 -19.88 -18.21 1.00
CA THR A 160 -20.86 -17.70 1.96
C THR A 160 -20.41 -17.87 3.41
N ASP A 161 -19.92 -19.06 3.78
CA ASP A 161 -19.43 -19.33 5.15
C ASP A 161 -18.30 -18.37 5.56
N ILE A 162 -17.39 -18.08 4.63
CA ILE A 162 -16.28 -17.16 4.87
C ILE A 162 -16.79 -15.72 5.03
N VAL A 163 -17.70 -15.27 4.15
CA VAL A 163 -18.32 -13.93 4.23
C VAL A 163 -19.02 -13.74 5.57
N ASP A 164 -19.81 -14.73 6.00
CA ASP A 164 -20.49 -14.73 7.31
C ASP A 164 -19.46 -14.72 8.46
N GLY A 165 -18.32 -15.42 8.28
CA GLY A 165 -17.20 -15.41 9.22
C GLY A 165 -16.61 -14.01 9.41
N PHE A 166 -16.40 -13.26 8.33
CA PHE A 166 -15.97 -11.86 8.38
C PHE A 166 -17.02 -10.98 9.09
N GLY A 167 -18.32 -11.16 8.80
CA GLY A 167 -19.40 -10.45 9.47
C GLY A 167 -19.40 -10.68 10.97
N ARG A 168 -19.24 -11.94 11.42
CA ARG A 168 -19.14 -12.27 12.86
C ARG A 168 -17.92 -11.63 13.55
N ARG A 169 -16.85 -11.34 12.81
CA ARG A 169 -15.67 -10.60 13.29
C ARG A 169 -15.87 -9.08 13.28
N GLY A 170 -17.05 -8.59 12.89
CA GLY A 170 -17.34 -7.15 12.81
C GLY A 170 -16.74 -6.46 11.56
N ILE A 171 -16.27 -7.21 10.58
CA ILE A 171 -15.74 -6.68 9.33
C ILE A 171 -16.91 -6.44 8.38
N GLY A 172 -17.17 -5.17 8.05
CA GLY A 172 -18.39 -4.75 7.34
C GLY A 172 -18.42 -5.09 5.86
N ALA A 173 -17.26 -5.38 5.25
CA ALA A 173 -17.16 -5.70 3.83
C ALA A 173 -16.07 -6.74 3.54
N VAL A 174 -16.23 -7.46 2.44
CA VAL A 174 -15.22 -8.37 1.86
C VAL A 174 -14.99 -8.04 0.39
N TYR A 175 -13.78 -8.28 -0.08
CA TYR A 175 -13.43 -8.25 -1.49
C TYR A 175 -13.24 -9.69 -1.97
N VAL A 176 -14.10 -10.13 -2.89
CA VAL A 176 -14.02 -11.46 -3.51
C VAL A 176 -13.29 -11.32 -4.83
N GLN A 177 -12.17 -12.00 -5.00
CA GLN A 177 -11.29 -11.89 -6.16
C GLN A 177 -11.08 -13.25 -6.81
N GLN A 178 -11.21 -13.33 -8.12
CA GLN A 178 -10.95 -14.56 -8.88
C GLN A 178 -9.53 -15.07 -8.64
N ALA A 179 -9.38 -16.32 -8.29
CA ALA A 179 -8.07 -16.97 -8.25
C ALA A 179 -7.48 -17.06 -9.66
N LYS A 180 -6.18 -16.85 -9.77
CA LYS A 180 -5.43 -16.99 -11.01
C LYS A 180 -4.41 -18.12 -10.86
N PRO A 181 -4.24 -18.97 -11.89
CA PRO A 181 -3.16 -19.93 -11.91
C PRO A 181 -1.80 -19.22 -11.99
N GLY A 182 -0.76 -19.92 -11.58
CA GLY A 182 0.61 -19.41 -11.63
C GLY A 182 1.27 -19.29 -10.27
N HIS A 183 2.43 -18.65 -10.23
CA HIS A 183 3.19 -18.40 -9.01
C HIS A 183 3.19 -16.93 -8.62
N THR A 184 3.27 -16.67 -7.32
CA THR A 184 3.27 -15.30 -6.81
C THR A 184 4.66 -14.70 -6.84
N VAL A 185 4.76 -13.47 -7.35
CA VAL A 185 5.95 -12.64 -7.29
C VAL A 185 5.65 -11.36 -6.53
N LYS A 186 6.64 -10.86 -5.78
CA LYS A 186 6.55 -9.56 -5.13
C LYS A 186 7.21 -8.51 -6.00
N PHE A 187 6.63 -7.34 -6.03
CA PHE A 187 7.26 -6.18 -6.65
C PHE A 187 7.33 -5.03 -5.66
N TYR A 188 8.34 -4.18 -5.85
CA TYR A 188 8.60 -3.01 -5.03
C TYR A 188 9.02 -1.86 -5.91
N GLY A 189 8.55 -0.65 -5.61
CA GLY A 189 8.89 0.50 -6.40
C GLY A 189 8.89 1.81 -5.62
N VAL A 190 9.58 2.78 -6.21
CA VAL A 190 9.58 4.17 -5.79
C VAL A 190 9.32 5.03 -7.02
N SER A 191 8.29 5.89 -6.92
CA SER A 191 7.82 6.68 -8.05
C SER A 191 8.84 7.70 -8.57
N GLY A 192 8.68 8.09 -9.83
CA GLY A 192 9.60 9.00 -10.52
C GLY A 192 10.83 8.30 -11.07
N ALA A 193 10.72 7.03 -11.42
CA ALA A 193 11.78 6.15 -11.93
C ALA A 193 12.98 6.01 -10.98
N GLU A 194 12.74 6.16 -9.68
CA GLU A 194 13.81 6.06 -8.68
C GLU A 194 14.25 4.64 -8.41
N TYR A 195 13.30 3.70 -8.45
CA TYR A 195 13.56 2.30 -8.13
C TYR A 195 12.41 1.40 -8.55
N PHE A 196 12.74 0.22 -9.06
CA PHE A 196 11.81 -0.89 -9.24
C PHE A 196 12.55 -2.22 -9.10
N ASN A 197 11.91 -3.21 -8.47
CA ASN A 197 12.44 -4.56 -8.37
C ASN A 197 11.30 -5.58 -8.29
N VAL A 198 11.49 -6.73 -8.97
CA VAL A 198 10.63 -7.91 -8.87
C VAL A 198 11.40 -9.00 -8.15
N VAL A 199 10.78 -9.59 -7.14
CA VAL A 199 11.34 -10.68 -6.35
C VAL A 199 10.45 -11.91 -6.50
N ALA A 200 10.91 -12.91 -7.25
CA ALA A 200 10.27 -14.20 -7.29
C ALA A 200 10.42 -14.89 -5.93
N GLN A 201 9.34 -15.46 -5.41
CA GLN A 201 9.39 -16.31 -4.22
C GLN A 201 9.68 -17.75 -4.61
N GLU A 202 9.10 -18.19 -5.73
CA GLU A 202 9.29 -19.48 -6.38
C GLU A 202 9.28 -19.27 -7.89
N GLY A 203 9.99 -20.13 -8.63
CA GLY A 203 10.05 -20.04 -10.09
C GLY A 203 10.93 -18.91 -10.61
N GLU A 204 10.85 -18.68 -11.90
CA GLU A 204 11.56 -17.60 -12.61
C GLU A 204 10.57 -16.62 -13.24
N VAL A 205 10.98 -15.37 -13.34
CA VAL A 205 10.24 -14.32 -14.06
C VAL A 205 11.10 -13.89 -15.23
N SER A 206 10.58 -14.02 -16.45
CA SER A 206 11.29 -13.54 -17.62
C SER A 206 11.46 -12.01 -17.58
N GLU A 207 12.52 -11.50 -18.18
CA GLU A 207 12.72 -10.04 -18.27
C GLU A 207 11.54 -9.32 -18.93
N LYS A 208 10.91 -9.93 -19.92
CA LYS A 208 9.70 -9.42 -20.58
C LYS A 208 8.55 -9.23 -19.59
N VAL A 209 8.26 -10.24 -18.77
CA VAL A 209 7.19 -10.19 -17.76
C VAL A 209 7.57 -9.22 -16.65
N ALA A 210 8.82 -9.20 -16.19
CA ALA A 210 9.28 -8.25 -15.18
C ALA A 210 9.12 -6.78 -15.65
N HIS A 211 9.43 -6.47 -16.90
CA HIS A 211 9.20 -5.15 -17.51
C HIS A 211 7.70 -4.82 -17.57
N ALA A 212 6.87 -5.76 -18.01
CA ALA A 212 5.42 -5.55 -18.08
C ALA A 212 4.79 -5.32 -16.69
N ILE A 213 5.28 -6.03 -15.65
CA ILE A 213 4.87 -5.77 -14.25
C ILE A 213 5.33 -4.37 -13.82
N SER A 214 6.56 -3.95 -14.18
CA SER A 214 7.08 -2.61 -13.87
C SER A 214 6.20 -1.50 -14.42
N ASP A 215 5.82 -1.61 -15.69
CA ASP A 215 4.98 -0.62 -16.37
C ASP A 215 3.57 -0.55 -15.75
N ALA A 216 2.97 -1.72 -15.54
CA ALA A 216 1.64 -1.81 -14.92
C ALA A 216 1.65 -1.30 -13.47
N ALA A 217 2.64 -1.70 -12.67
CA ALA A 217 2.78 -1.27 -11.29
C ALA A 217 3.07 0.23 -11.18
N SER A 218 3.89 0.78 -12.07
CA SER A 218 4.15 2.23 -12.14
C SER A 218 2.89 3.02 -12.52
N THR A 219 2.09 2.50 -13.45
CA THR A 219 0.79 3.07 -13.84
C THR A 219 -0.19 3.03 -12.66
N ALA A 220 -0.27 1.91 -11.95
CA ALA A 220 -1.07 1.76 -10.74
C ALA A 220 -0.64 2.75 -9.65
N ALA A 221 0.66 2.83 -9.35
CA ALA A 221 1.20 3.74 -8.35
C ALA A 221 0.88 5.20 -8.67
N ALA A 222 1.01 5.61 -9.93
CA ALA A 222 0.66 6.97 -10.36
C ALA A 222 -0.84 7.25 -10.19
N ALA A 223 -1.72 6.29 -10.53
CA ALA A 223 -3.17 6.43 -10.36
C ALA A 223 -3.60 6.47 -8.88
N LEU A 224 -2.88 5.76 -8.01
CA LEU A 224 -3.11 5.75 -6.56
C LEU A 224 -2.42 6.92 -5.84
N GLY A 225 -1.51 7.64 -6.50
CA GLY A 225 -0.76 8.76 -5.94
C GLY A 225 0.41 8.34 -5.03
N LEU A 226 0.93 7.12 -5.19
CA LEU A 226 1.94 6.55 -4.30
C LEU A 226 3.36 6.95 -4.70
N ASP A 227 4.20 7.24 -3.72
CA ASP A 227 5.63 7.47 -3.87
C ASP A 227 6.46 6.23 -3.51
N ALA A 228 6.18 5.59 -2.38
CA ALA A 228 6.78 4.33 -1.94
C ALA A 228 5.72 3.23 -1.94
N TRP A 229 5.92 2.17 -2.70
CA TRP A 229 4.90 1.16 -2.94
C TRP A 229 5.44 -0.23 -3.21
N GLY A 230 4.58 -1.20 -3.16
CA GLY A 230 4.84 -2.57 -3.57
C GLY A 230 3.57 -3.37 -3.64
N GLY A 231 3.69 -4.63 -4.01
CA GLY A 231 2.53 -5.49 -4.15
C GLY A 231 2.90 -6.92 -4.53
N ASP A 232 1.85 -7.66 -4.85
CA ASP A 232 1.96 -9.03 -5.30
C ASP A 232 1.31 -9.16 -6.70
N ALA A 233 1.97 -9.91 -7.58
CA ALA A 233 1.42 -10.32 -8.86
C ALA A 233 1.47 -11.85 -8.99
N VAL A 234 0.50 -12.42 -9.67
CA VAL A 234 0.53 -13.83 -10.08
C VAL A 234 1.00 -13.87 -11.53
N VAL A 235 1.99 -14.73 -11.80
CA VAL A 235 2.61 -14.92 -13.12
C VAL A 235 2.31 -16.33 -13.61
N ASP A 236 1.80 -16.43 -14.84
CA ASP A 236 1.52 -17.68 -15.55
C ASP A 236 2.08 -17.60 -16.96
N GLY A 237 3.24 -18.20 -17.20
CA GLY A 237 3.97 -18.04 -18.46
C GLY A 237 4.31 -16.60 -18.76
N ASP A 238 3.83 -16.08 -19.90
CA ASP A 238 4.02 -14.69 -20.33
C ASP A 238 2.90 -13.73 -19.83
N SER A 239 1.95 -14.24 -19.05
CA SER A 239 0.84 -13.47 -18.51
C SER A 239 1.03 -13.17 -17.04
N PHE A 240 0.47 -12.04 -16.57
CA PHE A 240 0.45 -11.71 -15.15
C PHE A 240 -0.82 -10.97 -14.77
N ALA A 241 -1.12 -10.93 -13.48
CA ALA A 241 -2.16 -10.08 -12.90
C ALA A 241 -1.70 -9.57 -11.53
N ILE A 242 -1.90 -8.27 -11.26
CA ILE A 242 -1.65 -7.66 -9.96
C ILE A 242 -2.78 -8.07 -9.00
N VAL A 243 -2.46 -8.74 -7.92
CA VAL A 243 -3.45 -9.28 -6.96
C VAL A 243 -3.51 -8.52 -5.64
N ASP A 244 -2.48 -7.71 -5.36
CA ASP A 244 -2.44 -6.82 -4.19
C ASP A 244 -1.52 -5.62 -4.46
N PHE A 245 -1.79 -4.48 -3.82
CA PHE A 245 -0.98 -3.27 -3.92
C PHE A 245 -0.99 -2.53 -2.58
N ASN A 246 0.19 -2.15 -2.09
CA ASN A 246 0.38 -1.63 -0.76
C ASN A 246 1.22 -0.35 -0.76
N ASP A 247 0.85 0.60 0.09
CA ASP A 247 1.70 1.70 0.50
C ASP A 247 2.80 1.20 1.46
N TRP A 248 3.97 1.79 1.39
CA TRP A 248 5.09 1.51 2.30
C TRP A 248 5.25 0.04 2.72
N PRO A 249 5.53 -0.92 1.81
CA PRO A 249 5.88 -2.28 2.22
C PRO A 249 7.22 -2.28 2.98
N SER A 250 7.51 -3.36 3.70
CA SER A 250 8.79 -3.52 4.42
C SER A 250 10.02 -3.68 3.51
N PHE A 251 9.82 -3.77 2.19
CA PHE A 251 10.83 -3.95 1.13
C PHE A 251 11.76 -5.16 1.31
N GLY A 252 11.56 -5.99 2.30
CA GLY A 252 12.23 -7.27 2.49
C GLY A 252 13.73 -7.24 2.18
N ARG A 253 14.14 -8.06 1.19
CA ARG A 253 15.56 -8.20 0.78
C ARG A 253 16.14 -6.99 0.05
N VAL A 254 15.30 -6.10 -0.47
CA VAL A 254 15.70 -4.94 -1.27
C VAL A 254 15.66 -3.62 -0.48
N ARG A 255 15.59 -3.71 0.87
CA ARG A 255 15.37 -2.58 1.77
C ARG A 255 16.42 -1.48 1.65
N THR A 256 17.68 -1.82 1.52
CA THR A 256 18.77 -0.83 1.47
C THR A 256 18.67 0.07 0.23
N GLU A 257 18.46 -0.53 -0.93
CA GLU A 257 18.32 0.19 -2.21
C GLU A 257 17.02 1.02 -2.22
N ALA A 258 15.95 0.42 -1.72
CA ALA A 258 14.65 1.09 -1.59
C ALA A 258 14.72 2.31 -0.64
N ALA A 259 15.40 2.20 0.51
CA ALA A 259 15.57 3.30 1.45
C ALA A 259 16.27 4.50 0.80
N ARG A 260 17.35 4.26 0.05
CA ARG A 260 18.06 5.30 -0.72
C ARG A 260 17.16 5.94 -1.77
N ALA A 261 16.39 5.12 -2.49
CA ALA A 261 15.48 5.62 -3.51
C ALA A 261 14.35 6.47 -2.92
N ILE A 262 13.75 6.04 -1.82
CA ILE A 262 12.71 6.79 -1.11
C ILE A 262 13.26 8.12 -0.59
N ALA A 263 14.45 8.13 0.00
CA ALA A 263 15.09 9.37 0.46
C ALA A 263 15.33 10.35 -0.70
N ARG A 264 15.85 9.87 -1.85
CA ARG A 264 15.99 10.71 -3.07
C ARG A 264 14.65 11.25 -3.54
N ARG A 265 13.60 10.41 -3.52
CA ARG A 265 12.24 10.84 -3.90
C ARG A 265 11.73 11.94 -2.98
N ALA A 266 11.83 11.76 -1.67
CA ALA A 266 11.44 12.77 -0.68
C ALA A 266 12.16 14.11 -0.90
N MET A 267 13.47 14.10 -1.13
CA MET A 267 14.24 15.30 -1.44
C MET A 267 13.81 15.97 -2.75
N LYS A 268 13.48 15.19 -3.79
CA LYS A 268 12.97 15.75 -5.06
C LYS A 268 11.60 16.39 -4.89
N LEU A 269 10.73 15.84 -4.07
CA LEU A 269 9.43 16.42 -3.78
C LEU A 269 9.57 17.77 -3.08
N LEU A 270 10.48 17.89 -2.12
CA LEU A 270 10.79 19.16 -1.45
C LEU A 270 11.23 20.28 -2.40
N THR A 271 12.00 19.95 -3.44
CA THR A 271 12.47 20.96 -4.38
C THR A 271 11.36 21.50 -5.28
N ARG A 272 10.23 20.77 -5.39
CA ARG A 272 9.05 21.16 -6.19
C ARG A 272 8.09 22.07 -5.42
N VAL A 273 8.10 22.01 -4.10
CA VAL A 273 7.33 22.94 -3.27
C VAL A 273 8.11 24.26 -3.26
N ARG A 274 7.68 25.22 -4.07
CA ARG A 274 8.23 26.60 -4.04
C ARG A 274 8.08 27.14 -2.62
N PRO A 275 9.10 27.81 -2.06
CA PRO A 275 8.88 28.58 -0.85
C PRO A 275 7.74 29.57 -1.11
N ALA A 276 6.76 29.63 -0.20
CA ALA A 276 5.74 30.68 -0.24
C ALA A 276 6.45 32.04 -0.36
N PRO A 277 5.98 32.95 -1.23
CA PRO A 277 6.58 34.28 -1.31
C PRO A 277 6.55 34.88 0.09
N ALA A 278 7.71 35.31 0.58
CA ALA A 278 7.77 36.09 1.81
C ALA A 278 6.83 37.26 1.65
N HIS A 279 5.79 37.33 2.47
CA HIS A 279 4.93 38.53 2.52
C HIS A 279 5.80 39.72 2.94
N PRO A 280 5.72 40.82 2.18
CA PRO A 280 6.45 42.07 2.50
C PRO A 280 6.00 42.66 3.81
#